data_dca651a7e184ef9927a4fddad7798b07
#
_entry.id   dca651a7e184ef9927a4fddad7798b07
#
_cell.length_a   1.000
_cell.length_b   1.000
_cell.length_c   1.000
_cell.angle_alpha   90.00
_cell.angle_beta   90.00
_cell.angle_gamma   90.00
#
_symmetry.space_group_name_H-M   'P 1'
#
loop_
_entity.id
_entity.type
_entity.pdbx_description
1 polymer ?
#
loop_
_entity_poly.entity_id
_entity_poly.type
_entity_poly.pdbx_seq_one_letter_code
_entity_poly.pdbx_strand_id
1 'polypeptide(L)'
;DWSKEREMLFDTTAQITLFSLILMRMSGFILLNPILGRRNIPMQVKAGFIFILTVTVYSFSTGDAFDITNPLEYGLLLFKEFAAGYAIGFVTELFFFVITFAGYVMDFQMGMSMSTVYDPQSNAQVPITGSLLQAFYVLLFFAVDGHLALMKILLTSAEIVPYGGILLTQGLASR
;
A
#
# COMPACT_ATOMS: atom_id res chain seq x y z
N ASP A 1 -0.82 30.34 31.70
CA ASP A 1 -0.15 29.36 30.82
C ASP A 1 -1.09 28.46 30.01
N TRP A 2 -2.38 28.75 30.07
CA TRP A 2 -3.42 28.02 29.31
C TRP A 2 -3.26 28.13 27.77
N SER A 3 -2.60 29.16 27.26
CA SER A 3 -2.32 29.30 25.83
C SER A 3 -1.28 28.29 25.35
N LYS A 4 -0.20 28.10 26.12
CA LYS A 4 0.85 27.12 25.80
C LYS A 4 0.40 25.67 25.89
N GLU A 5 -0.44 25.35 26.88
CA GLU A 5 -1.03 24.00 26.98
C GLU A 5 -1.94 23.68 25.80
N ARG A 6 -2.75 24.64 25.34
CA ARG A 6 -3.57 24.46 24.14
C ARG A 6 -2.72 24.30 22.89
N GLU A 7 -1.70 25.11 22.67
CA GLU A 7 -0.80 24.96 21.54
C GLU A 7 -0.10 23.59 21.53
N MET A 8 0.38 23.10 22.67
CA MET A 8 0.98 21.76 22.76
C MET A 8 -0.05 20.64 22.48
N LEU A 9 -1.29 20.76 22.94
CA LEU A 9 -2.34 19.78 22.68
C LEU A 9 -2.74 19.78 21.19
N PHE A 10 -2.81 20.94 20.56
CA PHE A 10 -3.09 21.05 19.11
C PHE A 10 -1.96 20.45 18.28
N ASP A 11 -0.72 20.71 18.62
CA ASP A 11 0.44 20.16 17.92
C ASP A 11 0.48 18.63 18.06
N THR A 12 0.21 18.10 19.24
CA THR A 12 0.14 16.66 19.50
C THR A 12 -1.00 15.97 18.73
N THR A 13 -2.20 16.58 18.69
CA THR A 13 -3.35 16.01 17.95
C THR A 13 -3.10 16.02 16.44
N ALA A 14 -2.50 17.06 15.91
CA ALA A 14 -2.15 17.15 14.50
C ALA A 14 -1.09 16.12 14.09
N GLN A 15 -0.10 15.87 14.94
CA GLN A 15 0.93 14.86 14.71
C GLN A 15 0.34 13.43 14.73
N ILE A 16 -0.57 13.13 15.67
CA ILE A 16 -1.27 11.85 15.74
C ILE A 16 -2.15 11.66 14.49
N THR A 17 -2.82 12.71 14.03
CA THR A 17 -3.65 12.66 12.82
C THR A 17 -2.79 12.34 11.59
N LEU A 18 -1.68 13.04 11.40
CA LEU A 18 -0.76 12.77 10.31
C LEU A 18 -0.22 11.33 10.35
N PHE A 19 0.22 10.89 11.53
CA PHE A 19 0.70 9.51 11.71
C PHE A 19 -0.37 8.48 11.32
N SER A 20 -1.62 8.70 11.71
CA SER A 20 -2.72 7.80 11.38
C SER A 20 -3.06 7.76 9.89
N LEU A 21 -2.98 8.90 9.19
CA LEU A 21 -3.17 8.99 7.73
C LEU A 21 -2.08 8.20 6.99
N ILE A 22 -0.81 8.37 7.39
CA ILE A 22 0.31 7.61 6.83
C ILE A 22 0.12 6.12 7.09
N LEU A 23 -0.26 5.74 8.31
CA LEU A 23 -0.49 4.34 8.69
C LEU A 23 -1.58 3.70 7.82
N MET A 24 -2.67 4.42 7.53
CA MET A 24 -3.75 3.91 6.65
C MET A 24 -3.26 3.74 5.22
N ARG A 25 -2.48 4.65 4.67
CA ARG A 25 -1.89 4.52 3.32
C ARG A 25 -0.94 3.33 3.23
N MET A 26 -0.07 3.14 4.23
CA MET A 26 0.86 2.01 4.30
C MET A 26 0.12 0.67 4.45
N SER A 27 -0.96 0.64 5.25
CA SER A 27 -1.78 -0.58 5.41
C SER A 27 -2.46 -0.98 4.11
N GLY A 28 -3.04 -0.02 3.37
CA GLY A 28 -3.65 -0.26 2.05
C GLY A 28 -2.65 -0.85 1.06
N PHE A 29 -1.44 -0.29 0.99
CA PHE A 29 -0.38 -0.78 0.13
C PHE A 29 0.06 -2.22 0.46
N ILE A 30 0.30 -2.53 1.74
CA ILE A 30 0.81 -3.86 2.15
C ILE A 30 -0.24 -4.94 1.97
N LEU A 31 -1.53 -4.64 2.20
CA LEU A 31 -2.60 -5.64 2.08
C LEU A 31 -2.73 -6.22 0.66
N LEU A 32 -2.53 -5.41 -0.38
CA LEU A 32 -2.58 -5.84 -1.78
C LEU A 32 -1.22 -6.10 -2.42
N ASN A 33 -0.13 -5.89 -1.68
CA ASN A 33 1.19 -6.14 -2.26
C ASN A 33 1.38 -7.64 -2.53
N PRO A 34 1.72 -8.07 -3.77
CA PRO A 34 1.85 -9.49 -4.13
C PRO A 34 3.00 -10.20 -3.43
N ILE A 35 3.94 -9.45 -2.86
CA ILE A 35 5.09 -9.99 -2.13
C ILE A 35 4.81 -9.97 -0.63
N LEU A 36 4.41 -8.82 -0.08
CA LEU A 36 4.22 -8.61 1.36
C LEU A 36 2.81 -8.99 1.83
N GLY A 37 1.79 -8.91 0.96
CA GLY A 37 0.40 -9.26 1.25
C GLY A 37 0.11 -10.77 1.27
N ARG A 38 1.08 -11.63 0.95
CA ARG A 38 0.90 -13.09 0.85
C ARG A 38 0.31 -13.70 2.13
N ARG A 39 -0.59 -14.70 1.97
CA ARG A 39 -1.24 -15.40 3.09
C ARG A 39 -0.27 -16.14 4.01
N ASN A 40 0.90 -16.55 3.49
CA ASN A 40 1.93 -17.25 4.26
C ASN A 40 2.66 -16.34 5.27
N ILE A 41 2.48 -15.03 5.17
CA ILE A 41 3.08 -14.08 6.11
C ILE A 41 2.09 -13.87 7.26
N PRO A 42 2.47 -14.19 8.53
CA PRO A 42 1.62 -13.94 9.69
C PRO A 42 1.19 -12.47 9.77
N MET A 43 -0.04 -12.24 10.23
CA MET A 43 -0.59 -10.88 10.36
C MET A 43 0.27 -9.96 11.26
N GLN A 44 0.92 -10.53 12.27
CA GLN A 44 1.82 -9.80 13.16
C GLN A 44 3.04 -9.22 12.42
N VAL A 45 3.60 -10.01 11.47
CA VAL A 45 4.73 -9.56 10.64
C VAL A 45 4.28 -8.45 9.70
N LYS A 46 3.11 -8.58 9.08
CA LYS A 46 2.52 -7.51 8.24
C LYS A 46 2.31 -6.23 9.05
N ALA A 47 1.74 -6.33 10.23
CA ALA A 47 1.54 -5.20 11.13
C ALA A 47 2.87 -4.53 11.51
N GLY A 48 3.91 -5.33 11.78
CA GLY A 48 5.26 -4.82 12.04
C GLY A 48 5.83 -4.05 10.83
N PHE A 49 5.68 -4.57 9.61
CA PHE A 49 6.10 -3.88 8.38
C PHE A 49 5.34 -2.58 8.17
N ILE A 50 4.00 -2.58 8.34
CA ILE A 50 3.18 -1.38 8.26
C ILE A 50 3.70 -0.32 9.23
N PHE A 51 3.97 -0.70 10.47
CA PHE A 51 4.43 0.21 11.50
C PHE A 51 5.81 0.79 11.18
N ILE A 52 6.79 -0.05 10.78
CA ILE A 52 8.14 0.39 10.40
C ILE A 52 8.09 1.35 9.22
N LEU A 53 7.32 1.04 8.17
CA LEU A 53 7.15 1.92 7.02
C LEU A 53 6.50 3.24 7.42
N THR A 54 5.47 3.19 8.29
CA THR A 54 4.80 4.39 8.79
C THR A 54 5.77 5.31 9.54
N VAL A 55 6.58 4.76 10.45
CA VAL A 55 7.59 5.52 11.19
C VAL A 55 8.65 6.10 10.25
N THR A 56 9.08 5.31 9.27
CA THR A 56 10.07 5.77 8.28
C THR A 56 9.51 6.94 7.46
N VAL A 57 8.31 6.81 6.90
CA VAL A 57 7.68 7.86 6.10
C VAL A 57 7.38 9.09 6.95
N TYR A 58 6.91 8.90 8.18
CA TYR A 58 6.65 9.98 9.12
C TYR A 58 7.91 10.81 9.42
N SER A 59 9.08 10.16 9.56
CA SER A 59 10.36 10.84 9.79
C SER A 59 10.83 11.71 8.64
N PHE A 60 10.37 11.43 7.40
CA PHE A 60 10.67 12.24 6.21
C PHE A 60 9.54 13.21 5.85
N SER A 61 8.38 13.11 6.50
CA SER A 61 7.23 13.96 6.22
C SER A 61 7.33 15.26 7.03
N THR A 62 7.49 16.37 6.33
CA THR A 62 7.33 17.73 6.87
C THR A 62 5.87 18.17 6.68
N GLY A 63 4.93 17.37 7.19
CA GLY A 63 3.51 17.61 6.97
C GLY A 63 2.98 18.77 7.79
N ASP A 64 2.14 19.62 7.16
CA ASP A 64 1.36 20.62 7.84
C ASP A 64 0.40 19.96 8.83
N ALA A 65 0.24 20.60 9.99
CA ALA A 65 -0.68 20.15 11.01
C ALA A 65 -2.13 20.29 10.50
N PHE A 66 -2.87 19.18 10.48
CA PHE A 66 -4.27 19.19 10.09
C PHE A 66 -5.17 19.30 11.32
N ASP A 67 -5.94 20.38 11.39
CA ASP A 67 -6.99 20.54 12.40
C ASP A 67 -8.30 20.01 11.84
N ILE A 68 -8.62 18.75 12.19
CA ILE A 68 -9.86 18.09 11.75
C ILE A 68 -10.81 18.07 12.93
N THR A 69 -11.78 18.98 12.89
CA THR A 69 -12.78 19.13 13.94
C THR A 69 -13.95 18.15 13.81
N ASN A 70 -14.14 17.56 12.63
CA ASN A 70 -15.31 16.75 12.33
C ASN A 70 -14.92 15.25 12.24
N PRO A 71 -15.46 14.36 13.11
CA PRO A 71 -15.12 12.91 13.10
C PRO A 71 -15.46 12.21 11.78
N LEU A 72 -16.53 12.64 11.11
CA LEU A 72 -16.94 12.09 9.81
C LEU A 72 -15.93 12.41 8.71
N GLU A 73 -15.42 13.62 8.71
CA GLU A 73 -14.40 14.10 7.79
C GLU A 73 -13.09 13.33 7.99
N TYR A 74 -12.69 13.14 9.24
CA TYR A 74 -11.54 12.32 9.59
C TYR A 74 -11.67 10.87 9.09
N GLY A 75 -12.82 10.23 9.28
CA GLY A 75 -13.07 8.89 8.78
C GLY A 75 -12.98 8.80 7.25
N LEU A 76 -13.51 9.79 6.53
CA LEU A 76 -13.41 9.86 5.07
C LEU A 76 -11.95 10.05 4.60
N LEU A 77 -11.15 10.84 5.32
CA LEU A 77 -9.74 11.01 5.01
C LEU A 77 -8.96 9.72 5.20
N LEU A 78 -9.16 9.02 6.30
CA LEU A 78 -8.55 7.72 6.54
C LEU A 78 -8.89 6.72 5.43
N PHE A 79 -10.15 6.68 5.00
CA PHE A 79 -10.58 5.82 3.90
C PHE A 79 -9.93 6.19 2.56
N LYS A 80 -9.81 7.48 2.26
CA LYS A 80 -9.14 7.96 1.04
C LYS A 80 -7.66 7.62 1.03
N GLU A 81 -6.97 7.77 2.17
CA GLU A 81 -5.58 7.40 2.31
C GLU A 81 -5.36 5.89 2.13
N PHE A 82 -6.24 5.09 2.74
CA PHE A 82 -6.25 3.65 2.54
C PHE A 82 -6.45 3.29 1.07
N ALA A 83 -7.42 3.92 0.38
CA ALA A 83 -7.69 3.69 -1.03
C ALA A 83 -6.50 4.09 -1.94
N ALA A 84 -5.78 5.17 -1.60
CA ALA A 84 -4.58 5.57 -2.32
C ALA A 84 -3.46 4.52 -2.19
N GLY A 85 -3.20 4.03 -0.98
CA GLY A 85 -2.24 2.93 -0.76
C GLY A 85 -2.67 1.64 -1.47
N TYR A 86 -3.95 1.31 -1.37
CA TYR A 86 -4.55 0.15 -2.03
C TYR A 86 -4.39 0.21 -3.56
N ALA A 87 -4.56 1.37 -4.17
CA ALA A 87 -4.39 1.55 -5.61
C ALA A 87 -2.95 1.25 -6.07
N ILE A 88 -1.94 1.69 -5.32
CA ILE A 88 -0.52 1.41 -5.61
C ILE A 88 -0.26 -0.10 -5.51
N GLY A 89 -0.75 -0.74 -4.45
CA GLY A 89 -0.66 -2.19 -4.25
C GLY A 89 -1.37 -2.96 -5.37
N PHE A 90 -2.55 -2.52 -5.77
CA PHE A 90 -3.35 -3.12 -6.85
C PHE A 90 -2.64 -3.09 -8.19
N VAL A 91 -2.03 -1.96 -8.57
CA VAL A 91 -1.25 -1.86 -9.81
C VAL A 91 -0.10 -2.88 -9.79
N THR A 92 0.59 -3.02 -8.68
CA THR A 92 1.66 -4.02 -8.53
C THR A 92 1.12 -5.44 -8.68
N GLU A 93 -0.04 -5.75 -8.07
CA GLU A 93 -0.71 -7.06 -8.18
C GLU A 93 -1.09 -7.39 -9.63
N LEU A 94 -1.54 -6.40 -10.42
CA LEU A 94 -1.87 -6.61 -11.83
C LEU A 94 -0.68 -7.14 -12.65
N PHE A 95 0.53 -6.65 -12.40
CA PHE A 95 1.73 -7.18 -13.08
C PHE A 95 1.97 -8.66 -12.76
N PHE A 96 1.81 -9.05 -11.51
CA PHE A 96 1.92 -10.46 -11.10
C PHE A 96 0.82 -11.33 -11.70
N PHE A 97 -0.40 -10.79 -11.76
CA PHE A 97 -1.55 -11.47 -12.37
C PHE A 97 -1.33 -11.75 -13.86
N VAL A 98 -0.81 -10.78 -14.63
CA VAL A 98 -0.52 -10.96 -16.06
C VAL A 98 0.45 -12.10 -16.31
N ILE A 99 1.47 -12.26 -15.46
CA ILE A 99 2.46 -13.34 -15.59
C ILE A 99 1.85 -14.70 -15.28
N THR A 100 1.03 -14.78 -14.24
CA THR A 100 0.31 -16.01 -13.91
C THR A 100 -0.68 -16.39 -15.02
N PHE A 101 -1.38 -15.40 -15.58
CA PHE A 101 -2.29 -15.59 -16.70
C PHE A 101 -1.56 -16.08 -17.96
N ALA A 102 -0.39 -15.53 -18.28
CA ALA A 102 0.45 -16.01 -19.37
C ALA A 102 0.81 -17.50 -19.18
N GLY A 103 1.12 -17.91 -17.95
CA GLY A 103 1.35 -19.33 -17.62
C GLY A 103 0.14 -20.20 -17.90
N TYR A 104 -1.08 -19.76 -17.58
CA TYR A 104 -2.32 -20.49 -17.92
C TYR A 104 -2.47 -20.69 -19.44
N VAL A 105 -2.21 -19.65 -20.22
CA VAL A 105 -2.29 -19.72 -21.68
C VAL A 105 -1.26 -20.71 -22.26
N MET A 106 -0.03 -20.68 -21.73
CA MET A 106 1.02 -21.63 -22.14
C MET A 106 0.67 -23.07 -21.81
N ASP A 107 0.25 -23.37 -20.58
CA ASP A 107 -0.15 -24.72 -20.17
C ASP A 107 -1.33 -25.24 -21.01
N PHE A 108 -2.29 -24.36 -21.33
CA PHE A 108 -3.40 -24.71 -22.19
C PHE A 108 -2.94 -25.06 -23.61
N GLN A 109 -2.04 -24.28 -24.21
CA GLN A 109 -1.51 -24.53 -25.54
C GLN A 109 -0.66 -25.80 -25.63
N MET A 110 0.04 -26.15 -24.54
CA MET A 110 0.81 -27.38 -24.44
C MET A 110 -0.05 -28.63 -24.14
N GLY A 111 -1.36 -28.47 -23.96
CA GLY A 111 -2.26 -29.55 -23.55
C GLY A 111 -2.10 -29.99 -22.10
N MET A 112 -1.37 -29.21 -21.30
CA MET A 112 -1.11 -29.48 -19.88
C MET A 112 -2.18 -28.87 -18.96
N SER A 113 -3.35 -28.57 -19.45
CA SER A 113 -4.44 -27.91 -18.70
C SER A 113 -4.90 -28.67 -17.45
N MET A 114 -4.66 -29.99 -17.39
CA MET A 114 -4.90 -30.81 -16.20
C MET A 114 -3.74 -30.85 -15.21
N SER A 115 -2.57 -30.37 -15.58
CA SER A 115 -1.36 -30.36 -14.75
C SER A 115 -1.30 -29.08 -13.93
N THR A 116 -1.97 -29.10 -12.79
CA THR A 116 -2.00 -27.96 -11.88
C THR A 116 -1.27 -28.30 -10.57
N VAL A 117 -0.62 -27.30 -9.98
CA VAL A 117 -0.01 -27.40 -8.66
C VAL A 117 -0.84 -26.60 -7.66
N TYR A 118 -1.06 -27.18 -6.49
CA TYR A 118 -1.72 -26.45 -5.41
C TYR A 118 -0.80 -25.34 -4.86
N ASP A 119 -1.24 -24.09 -4.99
CA ASP A 119 -0.54 -22.95 -4.41
C ASP A 119 -1.17 -22.62 -3.05
N PRO A 120 -0.43 -22.80 -1.94
CA PRO A 120 -0.94 -22.48 -0.62
C PRO A 120 -1.12 -20.97 -0.38
N GLN A 121 -0.59 -20.11 -1.25
CA GLN A 121 -0.72 -18.66 -1.13
C GLN A 121 -2.10 -18.16 -1.57
N SER A 122 -2.54 -18.61 -2.73
CA SER A 122 -3.85 -18.27 -3.29
C SER A 122 -4.95 -19.24 -2.82
N ASN A 123 -4.58 -20.37 -2.21
CA ASN A 123 -5.46 -21.48 -1.87
C ASN A 123 -6.19 -22.04 -3.10
N ALA A 124 -5.51 -22.02 -4.23
CA ALA A 124 -6.03 -22.40 -5.53
C ALA A 124 -5.05 -23.32 -6.27
N GLN A 125 -5.55 -24.02 -7.26
CA GLN A 125 -4.73 -24.74 -8.21
C GLN A 125 -4.24 -23.76 -9.27
N VAL A 126 -2.91 -23.67 -9.43
CA VAL A 126 -2.26 -22.79 -10.39
C VAL A 126 -1.50 -23.61 -11.43
N PRO A 127 -1.32 -23.10 -12.66
CA PRO A 127 -0.58 -23.78 -13.70
C PRO A 127 0.90 -23.93 -13.29
N ILE A 128 1.52 -25.03 -13.68
CA ILE A 128 2.93 -25.29 -13.38
C ILE A 128 3.83 -24.21 -14.00
N THR A 129 3.59 -23.89 -15.27
CA THR A 129 4.33 -22.87 -15.99
C THR A 129 4.12 -21.49 -15.36
N GLY A 130 2.89 -21.17 -14.93
CA GLY A 130 2.59 -19.93 -14.23
C GLY A 130 3.35 -19.78 -12.92
N SER A 131 3.43 -20.85 -12.11
CA SER A 131 4.18 -20.85 -10.85
C SER A 131 5.68 -20.63 -11.08
N LEU A 132 6.23 -21.27 -12.10
CA LEU A 132 7.64 -21.16 -12.46
C LEU A 132 7.97 -19.75 -12.98
N LEU A 133 7.13 -19.22 -13.87
CA LEU A 133 7.29 -17.84 -14.36
C LEU A 133 7.17 -16.82 -13.24
N GLN A 134 6.24 -17.03 -12.29
CA GLN A 134 6.10 -16.15 -11.13
C GLN A 134 7.35 -16.18 -10.24
N ALA A 135 7.95 -17.36 -10.03
CA ALA A 135 9.20 -17.46 -9.28
C ALA A 135 10.36 -16.70 -9.97
N PHE A 136 10.51 -16.87 -11.28
CA PHE A 136 11.48 -16.10 -12.06
C PHE A 136 11.22 -14.60 -12.04
N TYR A 137 9.96 -14.21 -12.12
CA TYR A 137 9.60 -12.79 -12.06
C TYR A 137 9.95 -12.15 -10.72
N VAL A 138 9.70 -12.84 -9.60
CA VAL A 138 10.10 -12.36 -8.28
C VAL A 138 11.63 -12.21 -8.20
N LEU A 139 12.39 -13.17 -8.71
CA LEU A 139 13.86 -13.08 -8.74
C LEU A 139 14.32 -11.90 -9.60
N LEU A 140 13.74 -11.75 -10.80
CA LEU A 140 14.03 -10.62 -11.68
C LEU A 140 13.67 -9.28 -11.03
N PHE A 141 12.51 -9.20 -10.39
CA PHE A 141 12.06 -7.99 -9.68
C PHE A 141 13.08 -7.54 -8.62
N PHE A 142 13.65 -8.48 -7.85
CA PHE A 142 14.69 -8.16 -6.89
C PHE A 142 16.02 -7.84 -7.57
N ALA A 143 16.37 -8.52 -8.66
CA ALA A 143 17.61 -8.30 -9.40
C ALA A 143 17.70 -6.92 -10.06
N VAL A 144 16.56 -6.33 -10.45
CA VAL A 144 16.50 -4.98 -11.03
C VAL A 144 16.13 -3.90 -9.99
N ASP A 145 16.28 -4.20 -8.70
CA ASP A 145 15.95 -3.29 -7.60
C ASP A 145 14.49 -2.79 -7.59
N GLY A 146 13.57 -3.59 -8.11
CA GLY A 146 12.15 -3.27 -8.16
C GLY A 146 11.54 -2.97 -6.78
N HIS A 147 12.06 -3.60 -5.74
CA HIS A 147 11.65 -3.32 -4.35
C HIS A 147 12.02 -1.88 -3.92
N LEU A 148 13.18 -1.36 -4.35
CA LEU A 148 13.58 0.02 -4.10
C LEU A 148 12.72 1.00 -4.90
N ALA A 149 12.38 0.65 -6.15
CA ALA A 149 11.46 1.45 -6.96
C ALA A 149 10.08 1.56 -6.30
N LEU A 150 9.53 0.45 -5.77
CA LEU A 150 8.27 0.49 -5.03
C LEU A 150 8.35 1.37 -3.78
N MET A 151 9.44 1.27 -3.00
CA MET A 151 9.67 2.14 -1.84
C MET A 151 9.72 3.60 -2.25
N LYS A 152 10.42 3.91 -3.35
CA LYS A 152 10.47 5.28 -3.88
C LYS A 152 9.09 5.79 -4.28
N ILE A 153 8.30 5.00 -4.99
CA ILE A 153 6.91 5.35 -5.36
C ILE A 153 6.08 5.65 -4.11
N LEU A 154 6.24 4.84 -3.07
CA LEU A 154 5.51 5.01 -1.83
C LEU A 154 5.88 6.31 -1.11
N LEU A 155 7.18 6.62 -1.01
CA LEU A 155 7.68 7.86 -0.43
C LEU A 155 7.26 9.08 -1.26
N THR A 156 7.39 9.01 -2.60
CA THR A 156 7.01 10.09 -3.51
C THR A 156 5.50 10.25 -3.65
N SER A 157 4.71 9.22 -3.28
CA SER A 157 3.25 9.29 -3.35
C SER A 157 2.66 10.44 -2.51
N ALA A 158 3.35 10.84 -1.44
CA ALA A 158 2.98 11.98 -0.60
C ALA A 158 3.20 13.33 -1.30
N GLU A 159 4.17 13.41 -2.21
CA GLU A 159 4.43 14.63 -3.00
C GLU A 159 3.36 14.81 -4.10
N ILE A 160 2.86 13.71 -4.68
CA ILE A 160 1.85 13.73 -5.74
C ILE A 160 0.45 13.90 -5.14
N VAL A 161 0.17 13.19 -4.05
CA VAL A 161 -1.10 13.22 -3.31
C VAL A 161 -0.77 13.54 -1.86
N PRO A 162 -0.70 14.84 -1.49
CA PRO A 162 -0.42 15.26 -0.12
C PRO A 162 -1.42 14.64 0.86
N TYR A 163 -0.96 14.27 2.04
CA TYR A 163 -1.82 13.74 3.09
C TYR A 163 -2.93 14.76 3.38
N GLY A 164 -4.19 14.31 3.36
CA GLY A 164 -5.34 15.20 3.57
C GLY A 164 -5.66 16.17 2.42
N GLY A 165 -4.84 16.24 1.37
CA GLY A 165 -4.91 17.25 0.29
C GLY A 165 -6.14 17.19 -0.61
N ILE A 166 -6.92 16.11 -0.57
CA ILE A 166 -8.14 15.96 -1.40
C ILE A 166 -9.27 16.91 -0.94
N LEU A 167 -9.20 17.45 0.27
CA LEU A 167 -10.17 18.45 0.76
C LEU A 167 -9.85 19.88 0.29
N LEU A 168 -8.60 20.18 -0.04
CA LEU A 168 -8.22 21.52 -0.50
C LEU A 168 -8.79 21.87 -1.88
N THR A 169 -9.11 20.86 -2.70
CA THR A 169 -9.70 21.10 -4.04
C THR A 169 -11.15 21.56 -3.95
N GLN A 170 -11.91 21.19 -2.92
CA GLN A 170 -13.29 21.65 -2.75
C GLN A 170 -13.36 23.09 -2.20
N GLY A 171 -12.38 23.52 -1.43
CA GLY A 171 -12.32 24.91 -0.92
C GLY A 171 -11.94 25.93 -1.98
N LEU A 172 -11.29 25.54 -3.07
CA LEU A 172 -10.94 26.41 -4.20
C LEU A 172 -12.04 26.50 -5.27
N ALA A 173 -12.95 25.52 -5.32
CA ALA A 173 -14.08 25.52 -6.27
C ALA A 173 -15.29 26.36 -5.79
N SER A 174 -15.26 26.88 -4.57
CA SER A 174 -16.33 27.71 -3.97
C SER A 174 -15.97 29.20 -3.86
N ARG A 175 -14.96 29.68 -4.60
CA ARG A 175 -14.69 31.13 -4.74
C ARG A 175 -14.94 31.61 -6.15
#